data_7b93d16792ba386579975aa9cdb46ada
#
_entry.id   7b93d16792ba386579975aa9cdb46ada
#
_cell.length_a   1.000
_cell.length_b   1.000
_cell.length_c   1.000
_cell.angle_alpha   90.00
_cell.angle_beta   90.00
_cell.angle_gamma   90.00
#
_symmetry.space_group_name_H-M   'P 1'
#
loop_
_entity.id
_entity.type
_entity.pdbx_description
1 polymer ?
#
loop_
_entity_poly.entity_id
_entity_poly.type
_entity_poly.pdbx_seq_one_letter_code
_entity_poly.pdbx_strand_id
1 'polypeptide(L)'
;MQTRQDRYYEDVHEGMEIAPVTRTVTTTQMFLYSAVTRNAHRIHYEEKFAHAEGLPAVLVQGPLQGAQLSAYVTDWMGPQGFLKRFSYANRGMALPGQPLTLKGRISRKYESDGRHAVDLEVWEENASGDMLVPAKATVLLPSRARA
;
A
#
# COMPACT_ATOMS: atom_id res chain seq x y z
N MET A 1 -6.45 15.65 11.86
CA MET A 1 -5.68 14.41 12.12
C MET A 1 -6.68 13.37 12.57
N GLN A 2 -7.08 12.41 11.71
CA GLN A 2 -7.95 11.32 12.15
C GLN A 2 -7.17 10.48 13.15
N THR A 3 -7.71 10.31 14.35
CA THR A 3 -7.19 9.39 15.36
C THR A 3 -7.25 7.98 14.76
N ARG A 4 -6.10 7.35 14.52
CA ARG A 4 -6.05 5.94 14.10
C ARG A 4 -6.70 5.12 15.20
N GLN A 5 -7.75 4.40 14.86
CA GLN A 5 -8.46 3.52 15.78
C GLN A 5 -7.80 2.13 15.75
N ASP A 6 -7.55 1.57 16.94
CA ASP A 6 -7.03 0.22 17.05
C ASP A 6 -8.00 -0.80 16.45
N ARG A 7 -7.44 -1.78 15.75
CA ARG A 7 -8.16 -2.95 15.27
C ARG A 7 -7.82 -4.13 16.16
N TYR A 8 -8.84 -4.78 16.70
CA TYR A 8 -8.65 -5.97 17.52
C TYR A 8 -8.92 -7.25 16.72
N TYR A 9 -8.27 -8.34 17.12
CA TYR A 9 -8.42 -9.62 16.45
C TYR A 9 -9.85 -10.11 16.40
N GLU A 10 -10.65 -9.82 17.42
CA GLU A 10 -12.06 -10.19 17.49
C GLU A 10 -12.95 -9.40 16.51
N ASP A 11 -12.52 -8.25 16.06
CA ASP A 11 -13.28 -7.37 15.17
C ASP A 11 -13.19 -7.76 13.68
N VAL A 12 -12.38 -8.77 13.37
CA VAL A 12 -12.07 -9.12 11.98
C VAL A 12 -12.40 -10.58 11.68
N HIS A 13 -12.73 -10.87 10.43
CA HIS A 13 -12.99 -12.21 9.93
C HIS A 13 -12.41 -12.40 8.52
N GLU A 14 -12.19 -13.65 8.13
CA GLU A 14 -11.77 -13.99 6.76
C GLU A 14 -12.81 -13.52 5.75
N GLY A 15 -12.33 -12.99 4.62
CA GLY A 15 -13.16 -12.38 3.58
C GLY A 15 -13.59 -10.94 3.86
N MET A 16 -13.33 -10.39 5.05
CA MET A 16 -13.65 -9.00 5.36
C MET A 16 -12.84 -8.06 4.45
N GLU A 17 -13.54 -7.12 3.81
CA GLU A 17 -12.90 -6.07 3.01
C GLU A 17 -12.41 -4.91 3.88
N ILE A 18 -11.31 -4.33 3.49
CA ILE A 18 -10.76 -3.11 4.07
C ILE A 18 -11.30 -1.93 3.26
N ALA A 19 -11.79 -0.90 3.93
CA ALA A 19 -12.33 0.29 3.29
C ALA A 19 -11.31 0.87 2.27
N PRO A 20 -11.71 1.06 1.01
CA PRO A 20 -10.80 1.55 -0.02
C PRO A 20 -10.39 3.00 0.26
N VAL A 21 -9.17 3.35 -0.17
CA VAL A 21 -8.63 4.72 -0.06
C VAL A 21 -8.10 5.14 -1.42
N THR A 22 -8.61 6.25 -1.94
CA THR A 22 -8.10 6.84 -3.19
C THR A 22 -7.07 7.92 -2.87
N ARG A 23 -5.96 7.90 -3.59
CA ARG A 23 -4.86 8.85 -3.49
C ARG A 23 -4.44 9.32 -4.88
N THR A 24 -3.84 10.50 -4.95
CA THR A 24 -3.22 11.04 -6.16
C THR A 24 -1.79 11.41 -5.85
N VAL A 25 -0.86 10.91 -6.66
CA VAL A 25 0.56 11.24 -6.53
C VAL A 25 0.88 12.46 -7.38
N THR A 26 1.46 13.48 -6.77
CA THR A 26 1.91 14.69 -7.48
C THR A 26 3.36 14.56 -7.94
N THR A 27 3.73 15.30 -8.98
CA THR A 27 5.13 15.39 -9.45
C THR A 27 6.07 15.95 -8.38
N THR A 28 5.58 16.86 -7.53
CA THR A 28 6.34 17.35 -6.36
C THR A 28 6.62 16.23 -5.36
N GLN A 29 5.63 15.38 -5.07
CA GLN A 29 5.83 14.23 -4.19
C GLN A 29 6.84 13.24 -4.76
N MET A 30 6.79 12.98 -6.07
CA MET A 30 7.75 12.14 -6.78
C MET A 30 9.17 12.71 -6.71
N PHE A 31 9.32 14.00 -6.91
CA PHE A 31 10.60 14.69 -6.78
C PHE A 31 11.20 14.55 -5.36
N LEU A 32 10.41 14.84 -4.34
CA LEU A 32 10.82 14.69 -2.95
C LEU A 32 11.20 13.25 -2.61
N TYR A 33 10.40 12.29 -3.10
CA TYR A 33 10.67 10.87 -2.90
C TYR A 33 11.98 10.44 -3.56
N SER A 34 12.24 10.85 -4.80
CA SER A 34 13.51 10.61 -5.49
C SER A 34 14.69 11.19 -4.73
N ALA A 35 14.56 12.42 -4.23
CA ALA A 35 15.62 13.10 -3.48
C ALA A 35 15.96 12.35 -2.17
N VAL A 36 14.96 11.99 -1.39
CA VAL A 36 15.15 11.31 -0.09
C VAL A 36 15.68 9.89 -0.27
N THR A 37 15.15 9.13 -1.25
CA THR A 37 15.54 7.76 -1.50
C THR A 37 16.77 7.61 -2.41
N ARG A 38 17.30 8.75 -2.93
CA ARG A 38 18.37 8.79 -3.93
C ARG A 38 18.04 7.98 -5.20
N ASN A 39 16.77 7.86 -5.52
CA ASN A 39 16.31 7.25 -6.77
C ASN A 39 16.35 8.28 -7.89
N ALA A 40 17.52 8.39 -8.56
CA ALA A 40 17.77 9.37 -9.60
C ALA A 40 17.38 8.88 -11.00
N HIS A 41 16.54 7.85 -11.14
CA HIS A 41 16.13 7.36 -12.45
C HIS A 41 15.25 8.40 -13.17
N ARG A 42 15.69 8.83 -14.35
CA ARG A 42 15.12 9.97 -15.11
C ARG A 42 13.66 9.77 -15.51
N ILE A 43 13.18 8.54 -15.64
CA ILE A 43 11.76 8.24 -15.93
C ILE A 43 10.77 8.80 -14.90
N HIS A 44 11.24 9.19 -13.72
CA HIS A 44 10.39 9.69 -12.64
C HIS A 44 10.28 11.22 -12.59
N TYR A 45 11.13 11.96 -13.35
CA TYR A 45 11.15 13.44 -13.28
C TYR A 45 11.48 14.13 -14.59
N GLU A 46 11.91 13.42 -15.64
CA GLU A 46 12.28 14.02 -16.92
C GLU A 46 11.40 13.48 -18.05
N GLU A 47 10.42 14.27 -18.45
CA GLU A 47 9.40 13.86 -19.41
C GLU A 47 9.97 13.48 -20.78
N LYS A 48 10.96 14.27 -21.29
CA LYS A 48 11.63 13.98 -22.56
C LYS A 48 12.32 12.62 -22.53
N PHE A 49 12.94 12.26 -21.39
CA PHE A 49 13.59 10.97 -21.23
C PHE A 49 12.55 9.84 -21.14
N ALA A 50 11.48 10.04 -20.37
CA ALA A 50 10.40 9.06 -20.27
C ALA A 50 9.80 8.75 -21.67
N HIS A 51 9.52 9.77 -22.48
CA HIS A 51 9.04 9.57 -23.85
C HIS A 51 10.05 8.88 -24.76
N ALA A 52 11.33 9.17 -24.63
CA ALA A 52 12.40 8.48 -25.39
C ALA A 52 12.50 6.98 -25.05
N GLU A 53 12.14 6.61 -23.79
CA GLU A 53 12.02 5.21 -23.34
C GLU A 53 10.67 4.56 -23.75
N GLY A 54 9.82 5.26 -24.49
CA GLY A 54 8.51 4.75 -24.93
C GLY A 54 7.40 4.81 -23.87
N LEU A 55 7.62 5.58 -22.81
CA LEU A 55 6.64 5.75 -21.74
C LEU A 55 5.67 6.90 -22.07
N PRO A 56 4.39 6.83 -21.65
CA PRO A 56 3.38 7.86 -21.94
C PRO A 56 3.64 9.19 -21.19
N ALA A 57 4.31 9.15 -20.07
CA ALA A 57 4.70 10.28 -19.22
C ALA A 57 5.75 9.81 -18.21
N VAL A 58 6.18 10.69 -17.30
CA VAL A 58 6.93 10.25 -16.13
C VAL A 58 6.11 9.28 -15.29
N LEU A 59 6.75 8.28 -14.72
CA LEU A 59 6.09 7.23 -13.94
C LEU A 59 6.23 7.47 -12.44
N VAL A 60 5.19 7.16 -11.68
CA VAL A 60 5.28 7.07 -10.22
C VAL A 60 6.26 5.97 -9.85
N GLN A 61 7.14 6.24 -8.87
CA GLN A 61 8.13 5.27 -8.41
C GLN A 61 7.42 4.03 -7.83
N GLY A 62 7.81 2.84 -8.28
CA GLY A 62 7.29 1.59 -7.73
C GLY A 62 7.46 1.46 -6.21
N PRO A 63 8.62 1.82 -5.61
CA PRO A 63 8.77 1.86 -4.16
C PRO A 63 7.84 2.88 -3.46
N LEU A 64 7.46 3.99 -4.10
CA LEU A 64 6.46 4.93 -3.55
C LEU A 64 5.07 4.30 -3.50
N GLN A 65 4.66 3.56 -4.55
CA GLN A 65 3.41 2.80 -4.56
C GLN A 65 3.41 1.74 -3.44
N GLY A 66 4.51 0.99 -3.28
CA GLY A 66 4.68 0.03 -2.18
C GLY A 66 4.59 0.69 -0.80
N ALA A 67 5.19 1.86 -0.63
CA ALA A 67 5.11 2.63 0.62
C ALA A 67 3.67 3.10 0.92
N GLN A 68 2.90 3.50 -0.09
CA GLN A 68 1.49 3.87 0.07
C GLN A 68 0.63 2.66 0.49
N LEU A 69 0.85 1.49 -0.09
CA LEU A 69 0.18 0.25 0.32
C LEU A 69 0.56 -0.17 1.74
N SER A 70 1.83 -0.07 2.11
CA SER A 70 2.28 -0.32 3.48
C SER A 70 1.63 0.65 4.47
N ALA A 71 1.55 1.95 4.13
CA ALA A 71 0.85 2.95 4.94
C ALA A 71 -0.65 2.63 5.08
N TYR A 72 -1.32 2.20 4.00
CA TYR A 72 -2.71 1.78 4.02
C TYR A 72 -2.96 0.62 5.01
N VAL A 73 -2.07 -0.39 5.03
CA VAL A 73 -2.16 -1.50 5.98
C VAL A 73 -1.92 -1.02 7.42
N THR A 74 -0.91 -0.17 7.65
CA THR A 74 -0.59 0.32 9.00
C THR A 74 -1.64 1.29 9.54
N ASP A 75 -2.30 2.06 8.66
CA ASP A 75 -3.44 2.90 9.04
C ASP A 75 -4.66 2.06 9.44
N TRP A 76 -4.91 0.96 8.71
CA TRP A 76 -6.01 0.04 9.00
C TRP A 76 -5.82 -0.72 10.30
N MET A 77 -4.61 -1.25 10.57
CA MET A 77 -4.38 -2.08 11.74
C MET A 77 -4.34 -1.29 13.06
N GLY A 78 -4.09 0.02 12.98
CA GLY A 78 -3.99 0.90 14.13
C GLY A 78 -2.65 0.83 14.88
N PRO A 79 -2.45 1.71 15.89
CA PRO A 79 -1.16 1.89 16.56
C PRO A 79 -0.72 0.68 17.41
N GLN A 80 -1.63 -0.16 17.89
CA GLN A 80 -1.29 -1.36 18.65
C GLN A 80 -1.03 -2.60 17.77
N GLY A 81 -1.33 -2.53 16.48
CA GLY A 81 -1.01 -3.58 15.51
C GLY A 81 0.48 -3.59 15.16
N PHE A 82 0.97 -4.72 14.67
CA PHE A 82 2.35 -4.88 14.21
C PHE A 82 2.40 -5.49 12.82
N LEU A 83 3.00 -4.77 11.87
CA LEU A 83 3.23 -5.27 10.51
C LEU A 83 4.41 -6.25 10.52
N LYS A 84 4.11 -7.54 10.56
CA LYS A 84 5.11 -8.62 10.63
C LYS A 84 5.79 -8.89 9.29
N ARG A 85 5.02 -8.82 8.20
CA ARG A 85 5.51 -9.08 6.84
C ARG A 85 4.77 -8.19 5.84
N PHE A 86 5.49 -7.73 4.84
CA PHE A 86 4.92 -7.01 3.70
C PHE A 86 5.72 -7.35 2.44
N SER A 87 5.02 -7.62 1.35
CA SER A 87 5.62 -7.85 0.03
C SER A 87 4.70 -7.31 -1.05
N TYR A 88 5.27 -6.79 -2.13
CA TYR A 88 4.53 -6.27 -3.27
C TYR A 88 5.29 -6.51 -4.58
N ALA A 89 4.59 -6.39 -5.68
CA ALA A 89 5.18 -6.45 -7.02
C ALA A 89 4.57 -5.37 -7.91
N ASN A 90 5.42 -4.58 -8.57
CA ASN A 90 4.96 -3.63 -9.59
C ASN A 90 4.62 -4.41 -10.88
N ARG A 91 3.36 -4.33 -11.32
CA ARG A 91 2.84 -5.02 -12.49
C ARG A 91 2.36 -4.05 -13.58
N GLY A 92 1.99 -2.84 -13.19
CA GLY A 92 1.50 -1.79 -14.08
C GLY A 92 2.15 -0.45 -13.79
N MET A 93 1.89 0.52 -14.68
CA MET A 93 2.42 1.88 -14.62
C MET A 93 1.39 2.81 -13.96
N ALA A 94 1.79 3.49 -12.90
CA ALA A 94 1.03 4.59 -12.31
C ALA A 94 1.55 5.93 -12.85
N LEU A 95 0.62 6.81 -13.22
CA LEU A 95 0.93 8.14 -13.72
C LEU A 95 0.62 9.21 -12.66
N PRO A 96 1.43 10.27 -12.55
CA PRO A 96 1.13 11.37 -11.64
C PRO A 96 -0.18 12.07 -12.02
N GLY A 97 -0.87 12.60 -11.01
CA GLY A 97 -2.12 13.32 -11.20
C GLY A 97 -3.35 12.44 -11.42
N GLN A 98 -3.18 11.14 -11.61
CA GLN A 98 -4.29 10.20 -11.74
C GLN A 98 -4.69 9.57 -10.39
N PRO A 99 -5.98 9.26 -10.19
CA PRO A 99 -6.43 8.60 -8.97
C PRO A 99 -5.94 7.15 -8.93
N LEU A 100 -5.36 6.77 -7.80
CA LEU A 100 -4.94 5.42 -7.45
C LEU A 100 -5.75 4.96 -6.25
N THR A 101 -6.43 3.83 -6.37
CA THR A 101 -7.29 3.29 -5.31
C THR A 101 -6.62 2.10 -4.65
N LEU A 102 -6.38 2.23 -3.36
CA LEU A 102 -5.83 1.18 -2.50
C LEU A 102 -6.99 0.37 -1.94
N LYS A 103 -6.94 -0.94 -2.10
CA LYS A 103 -7.97 -1.89 -1.64
C LYS A 103 -7.32 -3.04 -0.89
N GLY A 104 -8.12 -3.75 -0.12
CA GLY A 104 -7.61 -4.93 0.58
C GLY A 104 -8.73 -5.78 1.16
N ARG A 105 -8.37 -7.02 1.47
CA ARG A 105 -9.24 -7.97 2.15
C ARG A 105 -8.43 -8.89 3.06
N ILE A 106 -9.07 -9.43 4.07
CA ILE A 106 -8.50 -10.44 4.94
C ILE A 106 -8.58 -11.80 4.24
N SER A 107 -7.43 -12.40 3.98
CA SER A 107 -7.36 -13.72 3.35
C SER A 107 -7.30 -14.86 4.35
N ARG A 108 -6.77 -14.62 5.56
CA ARG A 108 -6.63 -15.62 6.61
C ARG A 108 -6.55 -15.00 7.99
N LYS A 109 -7.16 -15.68 8.97
CA LYS A 109 -7.12 -15.31 10.38
C LYS A 109 -6.69 -16.54 11.19
N TYR A 110 -5.63 -16.42 12.02
CA TYR A 110 -5.05 -17.57 12.72
C TYR A 110 -4.21 -17.15 13.92
N GLU A 111 -3.91 -18.12 14.77
CA GLU A 111 -2.95 -17.95 15.86
C GLU A 111 -1.61 -18.60 15.49
N SER A 112 -0.51 -17.94 15.79
CA SER A 112 0.84 -18.45 15.59
C SER A 112 1.73 -17.97 16.73
N ASP A 113 2.39 -18.90 17.40
CA ASP A 113 3.31 -18.62 18.50
C ASP A 113 2.65 -17.77 19.62
N GLY A 114 1.41 -18.07 19.95
CA GLY A 114 0.63 -17.33 20.94
C GLY A 114 0.26 -15.89 20.53
N ARG A 115 0.34 -15.57 19.25
CA ARG A 115 -0.02 -14.27 18.68
C ARG A 115 -1.15 -14.36 17.68
N HIS A 116 -2.00 -13.37 17.66
CA HIS A 116 -3.14 -13.25 16.78
C HIS A 116 -2.74 -12.65 15.43
N ALA A 117 -2.59 -13.49 14.42
CA ALA A 117 -2.13 -13.13 13.10
C ALA A 117 -3.27 -13.02 12.08
N VAL A 118 -3.14 -12.07 11.16
CA VAL A 118 -4.07 -11.85 10.05
C VAL A 118 -3.26 -11.65 8.77
N ASP A 119 -3.53 -12.46 7.75
CA ASP A 119 -2.98 -12.28 6.42
C ASP A 119 -3.92 -11.44 5.57
N LEU A 120 -3.36 -10.50 4.84
CA LEU A 120 -4.06 -9.57 3.98
C LEU A 120 -3.59 -9.73 2.54
N GLU A 121 -4.53 -9.68 1.61
CA GLU A 121 -4.29 -9.34 0.23
C GLU A 121 -4.65 -7.87 0.04
N VAL A 122 -3.70 -7.06 -0.40
CA VAL A 122 -3.90 -5.64 -0.67
C VAL A 122 -3.39 -5.30 -2.06
N TRP A 123 -3.98 -4.29 -2.70
CA TRP A 123 -3.56 -3.91 -4.04
C TRP A 123 -3.89 -2.47 -4.36
N GLU A 124 -3.22 -1.94 -5.37
CA GLU A 124 -3.48 -0.64 -5.96
C GLU A 124 -4.08 -0.81 -7.35
N GLU A 125 -5.14 -0.06 -7.63
CA GLU A 125 -5.80 0.01 -8.95
C GLU A 125 -5.74 1.43 -9.52
N ASN A 126 -5.66 1.52 -10.85
CA ASN A 126 -5.86 2.78 -11.57
C ASN A 126 -7.35 3.14 -11.69
N ALA A 127 -7.65 4.28 -12.34
CA ALA A 127 -9.02 4.74 -12.56
C ALA A 127 -9.87 3.79 -13.43
N SER A 128 -9.26 2.93 -14.24
CA SER A 128 -9.93 1.92 -15.07
C SER A 128 -10.20 0.62 -14.32
N GLY A 129 -9.71 0.48 -13.09
CA GLY A 129 -9.83 -0.76 -12.30
C GLY A 129 -8.74 -1.78 -12.59
N ASP A 130 -7.69 -1.43 -13.34
CA ASP A 130 -6.56 -2.31 -13.58
C ASP A 130 -5.68 -2.37 -12.34
N MET A 131 -5.34 -3.60 -11.91
CA MET A 131 -4.45 -3.83 -10.78
C MET A 131 -3.00 -3.51 -11.18
N LEU A 132 -2.43 -2.47 -10.58
CA LEU A 132 -1.06 -2.02 -10.83
C LEU A 132 -0.05 -2.68 -9.89
N VAL A 133 -0.39 -2.82 -8.61
CA VAL A 133 0.52 -3.31 -7.57
C VAL A 133 -0.22 -4.29 -6.65
N PRO A 134 -0.16 -5.61 -6.91
CA PRO A 134 -0.57 -6.60 -5.92
C PRO A 134 0.43 -6.68 -4.78
N ALA A 135 -0.08 -6.86 -3.55
CA ALA A 135 0.72 -6.98 -2.34
C ALA A 135 0.10 -7.94 -1.34
N LYS A 136 0.93 -8.45 -0.42
CA LYS A 136 0.52 -9.30 0.70
C LYS A 136 1.12 -8.75 1.98
N ALA A 137 0.34 -8.81 3.05
CA ALA A 137 0.80 -8.43 4.38
C ALA A 137 0.40 -9.48 5.41
N THR A 138 1.22 -9.65 6.44
CA THR A 138 0.85 -10.33 7.67
C THR A 138 0.93 -9.31 8.80
N VAL A 139 -0.16 -9.10 9.49
CA VAL A 139 -0.23 -8.23 10.66
C VAL A 139 -0.53 -9.03 11.93
N LEU A 140 0.00 -8.58 13.04
CA LEU A 140 -0.38 -9.06 14.36
C LEU A 140 -1.31 -8.03 14.99
N LEU A 141 -2.48 -8.47 15.44
CA LEU A 141 -3.47 -7.60 16.07
C LEU A 141 -3.52 -7.85 17.58
N PRO A 142 -3.79 -6.80 18.38
CA PRO A 142 -4.09 -6.99 19.78
C PRO A 142 -5.39 -7.78 19.96
N SER A 143 -5.51 -8.50 21.07
CA SER A 143 -6.74 -9.16 21.49
C SER A 143 -7.28 -8.49 22.75
N ARG A 144 -8.61 -8.45 22.88
CA ARG A 144 -9.30 -8.01 24.11
C ARG A 144 -9.35 -9.11 25.15
N ALA A 145 -9.21 -10.38 24.72
CA ALA A 145 -9.08 -11.49 25.66
C ALA A 145 -7.75 -11.34 26.40
N ARG A 146 -7.79 -11.19 27.71
CA ARG A 146 -6.59 -11.26 28.55
C ARG A 146 -6.03 -12.68 28.47
N ALA A 147 -4.75 -12.78 28.13
CA ALA A 147 -4.01 -14.02 28.28
C ALA A 147 -4.00 -14.48 29.74
#